data_7b9d28979c9dc14df8036a037eaddaf6
#
_entry.id   7b9d28979c9dc14df8036a037eaddaf6
#
_cell.length_a   1.000
_cell.length_b   1.000
_cell.length_c   1.000
_cell.angle_alpha   90.00
_cell.angle_beta   90.00
_cell.angle_gamma   90.00
#
_symmetry.space_group_name_H-M   'P 1'
#
loop_
_entity.id
_entity.type
_entity.pdbx_description
1 polymer ?
#
loop_
_entity_poly.entity_id
_entity_poly.type
_entity_poly.pdbx_seq_one_letter_code
_entity_poly.pdbx_strand_id
1 'polypeptide(L)'
;MCGILGVCLNINISRSEDDLMQIKLDFANLLAAAEVRGTDAAGVYIVNKDSEIVYHKAPVAGSVLADDETFWKMLDDFVSEKTVAIIGHTRFATHGSPAVNDNNHPILDAPIIGVHNGMIRNHERLNTRYRKAAEVDSAAIMSLLRVKSKNKPMSLATLSNNLHELQGPFAIAVADTRKPDGIFMARNTNPVKFFRERDAGLLWFASTSEILNDGIGAPVDKTFSMPADHCCRIDSKAVAGKLKYRSIKSSDP
;
A
#
# COMPACT_ATOMS: atom_id res chain seq x y z
N MET A 1 6.06 11.68 -9.77
CA MET A 1 4.96 11.31 -8.83
C MET A 1 5.22 9.92 -8.32
N CYS A 2 4.96 9.64 -7.05
CA CYS A 2 5.16 8.30 -6.47
C CYS A 2 4.28 7.22 -7.10
N GLY A 3 4.70 5.95 -7.01
CA GLY A 3 3.94 4.76 -7.40
C GLY A 3 3.53 3.94 -6.20
N ILE A 4 2.25 3.57 -6.11
CA ILE A 4 1.74 2.54 -5.21
C ILE A 4 1.43 1.31 -6.05
N LEU A 5 1.78 0.13 -5.54
CA LEU A 5 1.56 -1.15 -6.17
C LEU A 5 1.37 -2.26 -5.13
N GLY A 6 0.87 -3.40 -5.56
CA GLY A 6 0.78 -4.55 -4.67
C GLY A 6 -0.14 -5.66 -5.16
N VAL A 7 -0.18 -6.71 -4.37
CA VAL A 7 -1.08 -7.84 -4.52
C VAL A 7 -1.73 -8.20 -3.19
N CYS A 8 -3.03 -8.48 -3.21
CA CYS A 8 -3.77 -9.06 -2.09
C CYS A 8 -4.17 -10.48 -2.45
N LEU A 9 -3.99 -11.39 -1.51
CA LEU A 9 -4.20 -12.82 -1.70
C LEU A 9 -5.45 -13.30 -0.96
N ASN A 10 -6.21 -14.18 -1.61
CA ASN A 10 -7.23 -14.96 -0.91
C ASN A 10 -6.55 -16.14 -0.21
N ILE A 11 -6.36 -16.05 1.10
CA ILE A 11 -5.71 -17.07 1.92
C ILE A 11 -6.52 -18.37 2.09
N ASN A 12 -7.73 -18.45 1.51
CA ASN A 12 -8.53 -19.68 1.50
C ASN A 12 -8.28 -20.52 0.23
N ILE A 13 -7.39 -20.07 -0.66
CA ILE A 13 -6.92 -20.81 -1.82
C ILE A 13 -5.54 -21.34 -1.49
N SER A 14 -5.38 -22.69 -1.57
CA SER A 14 -4.07 -23.33 -1.41
C SER A 14 -3.19 -23.02 -2.63
N ARG A 15 -1.89 -22.85 -2.40
CA ARG A 15 -0.90 -22.53 -3.42
C ARG A 15 0.29 -23.43 -3.30
N SER A 16 0.77 -23.93 -4.44
CA SER A 16 2.04 -24.63 -4.51
C SER A 16 3.21 -23.66 -4.29
N GLU A 17 4.40 -24.20 -4.10
CA GLU A 17 5.63 -23.40 -4.06
C GLU A 17 5.85 -22.65 -5.38
N ASP A 18 5.52 -23.27 -6.52
CA ASP A 18 5.62 -22.64 -7.84
C ASP A 18 4.64 -21.45 -7.97
N ASP A 19 3.40 -21.57 -7.46
CA ASP A 19 2.45 -20.46 -7.44
C ASP A 19 2.97 -19.29 -6.59
N LEU A 20 3.54 -19.59 -5.41
CA LEU A 20 4.14 -18.58 -4.55
C LEU A 20 5.36 -17.92 -5.18
N MET A 21 6.19 -18.71 -5.87
CA MET A 21 7.35 -18.19 -6.61
C MET A 21 6.90 -17.28 -7.75
N GLN A 22 5.86 -17.66 -8.50
CA GLN A 22 5.32 -16.80 -9.57
C GLN A 22 4.81 -15.47 -9.01
N ILE A 23 4.10 -15.49 -7.87
CA ILE A 23 3.63 -14.25 -7.21
C ILE A 23 4.81 -13.35 -6.81
N LYS A 24 5.91 -13.92 -6.32
CA LYS A 24 7.13 -13.15 -5.96
C LYS A 24 7.75 -12.51 -7.20
N LEU A 25 7.89 -13.27 -8.29
CA LEU A 25 8.43 -12.80 -9.57
C LEU A 25 7.56 -11.67 -10.15
N ASP A 26 6.26 -11.88 -10.21
CA ASP A 26 5.31 -10.89 -10.73
C ASP A 26 5.32 -9.63 -9.88
N PHE A 27 5.44 -9.75 -8.55
CA PHE A 27 5.56 -8.60 -7.68
C PHE A 27 6.87 -7.83 -7.89
N ALA A 28 7.99 -8.52 -8.08
CA ALA A 28 9.29 -7.90 -8.39
C ALA A 28 9.22 -7.14 -9.73
N ASN A 29 8.64 -7.75 -10.77
CA ASN A 29 8.42 -7.11 -12.06
C ASN A 29 7.50 -5.89 -11.94
N LEU A 30 6.44 -5.98 -11.14
CA LEU A 30 5.53 -4.86 -10.88
C LEU A 30 6.22 -3.70 -10.16
N LEU A 31 7.14 -4.00 -9.22
CA LEU A 31 7.95 -3.00 -8.54
C LEU A 31 8.89 -2.28 -9.51
N ALA A 32 9.54 -3.02 -10.40
CA ALA A 32 10.38 -2.46 -11.46
C ALA A 32 9.56 -1.59 -12.43
N ALA A 33 8.40 -2.07 -12.91
CA ALA A 33 7.51 -1.31 -13.79
C ALA A 33 7.00 -0.01 -13.15
N ALA A 34 6.82 0.02 -11.84
CA ALA A 34 6.36 1.21 -11.12
C ALA A 34 7.44 2.30 -10.98
N GLU A 35 8.69 2.01 -11.30
CA GLU A 35 9.80 2.96 -11.29
C GLU A 35 9.57 4.19 -12.18
N VAL A 36 8.79 4.05 -13.25
CA VAL A 36 8.33 5.18 -14.10
C VAL A 36 7.67 6.30 -13.29
N ARG A 37 7.24 6.04 -12.07
CA ARG A 37 6.62 7.01 -11.16
C ARG A 37 7.61 7.68 -10.21
N GLY A 38 8.76 7.10 -9.97
CA GLY A 38 9.80 7.66 -9.11
C GLY A 38 10.95 6.69 -8.89
N THR A 39 12.16 7.24 -8.90
CA THR A 39 13.42 6.49 -8.84
C THR A 39 14.24 6.79 -7.58
N ASP A 40 13.76 7.70 -6.71
CA ASP A 40 14.57 8.21 -5.59
C ASP A 40 14.67 7.22 -4.41
N ALA A 41 13.65 6.40 -4.25
CA ALA A 41 13.64 5.30 -3.27
C ALA A 41 12.54 4.30 -3.60
N ALA A 42 12.71 3.07 -3.15
CA ALA A 42 11.70 2.03 -3.20
C ALA A 42 11.58 1.31 -1.87
N GLY A 43 10.43 0.68 -1.63
CA GLY A 43 10.24 -0.15 -0.45
C GLY A 43 8.97 -0.96 -0.51
N VAL A 44 8.97 -2.01 0.30
CA VAL A 44 7.96 -3.08 0.31
C VAL A 44 7.62 -3.46 1.74
N TYR A 45 6.38 -3.85 1.99
CA TYR A 45 5.98 -4.55 3.21
C TYR A 45 5.05 -5.73 2.90
N ILE A 46 5.16 -6.77 3.73
CA ILE A 46 4.38 -8.00 3.63
C ILE A 46 3.48 -8.11 4.85
N VAL A 47 2.21 -8.41 4.61
CA VAL A 47 1.19 -8.63 5.64
C VAL A 47 0.84 -10.12 5.65
N ASN A 48 1.13 -10.80 6.74
CA ASN A 48 0.75 -12.19 6.98
C ASN A 48 -0.31 -12.27 8.08
N LYS A 49 -1.23 -13.23 7.96
CA LYS A 49 -2.40 -13.36 8.82
C LYS A 49 -2.07 -13.52 10.31
N ASP A 50 -1.04 -14.33 10.60
CA ASP A 50 -0.74 -14.79 11.98
C ASP A 50 0.66 -14.36 12.43
N SER A 51 1.30 -13.44 11.72
CA SER A 51 2.69 -13.08 12.00
C SER A 51 2.91 -11.57 11.91
N GLU A 52 4.14 -11.18 12.23
CA GLU A 52 4.57 -9.80 12.12
C GLU A 52 4.50 -9.28 10.68
N ILE A 53 4.23 -7.99 10.55
CA ILE A 53 4.41 -7.28 9.29
C ILE A 53 5.90 -6.96 9.16
N VAL A 54 6.50 -7.45 8.08
CA VAL A 54 7.90 -7.18 7.74
C VAL A 54 7.98 -6.18 6.61
N TYR A 55 9.06 -5.42 6.57
CA TYR A 55 9.29 -4.45 5.51
C TYR A 55 10.77 -4.28 5.18
N HIS A 56 11.04 -3.91 3.95
CA HIS A 56 12.35 -3.48 3.48
C HIS A 56 12.21 -2.24 2.62
N LYS A 57 13.15 -1.30 2.72
CA LYS A 57 13.18 -0.07 1.93
C LYS A 57 14.60 0.45 1.78
N ALA A 58 14.88 1.04 0.64
CA ALA A 58 16.20 1.59 0.33
C ALA A 58 16.08 2.85 -0.55
N PRO A 59 17.09 3.74 -0.51
CA PRO A 59 17.16 4.92 -1.38
C PRO A 59 17.66 4.54 -2.79
N VAL A 60 16.95 3.63 -3.43
CA VAL A 60 17.27 3.10 -4.77
C VAL A 60 16.00 3.01 -5.62
N ALA A 61 16.16 2.92 -6.92
CA ALA A 61 15.06 2.72 -7.86
C ALA A 61 14.34 1.37 -7.65
N GLY A 62 13.12 1.26 -8.15
CA GLY A 62 12.30 0.05 -7.99
C GLY A 62 12.94 -1.19 -8.60
N SER A 63 13.55 -1.07 -9.78
CA SER A 63 14.28 -2.15 -10.45
C SER A 63 15.51 -2.62 -9.67
N VAL A 64 16.23 -1.66 -9.06
CA VAL A 64 17.41 -1.97 -8.23
C VAL A 64 17.00 -2.70 -6.95
N LEU A 65 15.88 -2.27 -6.31
CA LEU A 65 15.36 -2.98 -5.14
C LEU A 65 14.86 -4.38 -5.50
N ALA A 66 14.23 -4.54 -6.67
CA ALA A 66 13.72 -5.82 -7.16
C ALA A 66 14.84 -6.84 -7.47
N ASP A 67 16.09 -6.37 -7.61
CA ASP A 67 17.28 -7.20 -7.84
C ASP A 67 18.11 -7.41 -6.54
N ASP A 68 17.69 -6.82 -5.41
CA ASP A 68 18.42 -6.84 -4.14
C ASP A 68 18.28 -8.16 -3.40
N GLU A 69 19.39 -8.72 -2.88
CA GLU A 69 19.40 -9.99 -2.14
C GLU A 69 18.54 -9.91 -0.87
N THR A 70 18.52 -8.80 -0.17
CA THR A 70 17.74 -8.62 1.07
C THR A 70 16.23 -8.61 0.76
N PHE A 71 15.86 -8.02 -0.37
CA PHE A 71 14.48 -8.04 -0.85
C PHE A 71 14.03 -9.47 -1.15
N TRP A 72 14.82 -10.24 -1.91
CA TRP A 72 14.50 -11.65 -2.22
C TRP A 72 14.48 -12.53 -0.99
N LYS A 73 15.45 -12.36 -0.09
CA LYS A 73 15.45 -13.08 1.20
C LYS A 73 14.18 -12.78 2.01
N MET A 74 13.72 -11.53 2.05
CA MET A 74 12.47 -11.17 2.73
C MET A 74 11.27 -11.84 2.06
N LEU A 75 11.19 -11.87 0.71
CA LEU A 75 10.12 -12.57 0.01
C LEU A 75 10.15 -14.09 0.28
N ASP A 76 11.33 -14.71 0.29
CA ASP A 76 11.47 -16.13 0.54
C ASP A 76 11.12 -16.54 1.96
N ASP A 77 11.53 -15.75 2.94
CA ASP A 77 11.27 -16.03 4.35
C ASP A 77 9.80 -15.76 4.76
N PHE A 78 9.11 -14.83 4.10
CA PHE A 78 7.81 -14.33 4.59
C PHE A 78 6.63 -14.50 3.64
N VAL A 79 6.82 -14.71 2.34
CA VAL A 79 5.71 -15.01 1.42
C VAL A 79 5.34 -16.49 1.51
N SER A 80 4.08 -16.74 1.89
CA SER A 80 3.56 -18.08 2.14
C SER A 80 2.05 -18.13 1.89
N GLU A 81 1.41 -19.29 2.08
CA GLU A 81 -0.05 -19.42 2.04
C GLU A 81 -0.79 -18.52 3.05
N LYS A 82 -0.09 -18.03 4.09
CA LYS A 82 -0.63 -17.09 5.07
C LYS A 82 -0.52 -15.62 4.65
N THR A 83 0.10 -15.35 3.51
CA THR A 83 0.28 -13.99 3.02
C THR A 83 -1.07 -13.39 2.60
N VAL A 84 -1.38 -12.26 3.22
CA VAL A 84 -2.61 -11.48 2.97
C VAL A 84 -2.36 -10.45 1.88
N ALA A 85 -1.20 -9.79 1.91
CA ALA A 85 -0.83 -8.79 0.91
C ALA A 85 0.69 -8.57 0.88
N ILE A 86 1.19 -8.19 -0.31
CA ILE A 86 2.52 -7.63 -0.53
C ILE A 86 2.30 -6.25 -1.14
N ILE A 87 2.82 -5.19 -0.52
CA ILE A 87 2.61 -3.82 -0.93
C ILE A 87 3.95 -3.14 -1.18
N GLY A 88 4.07 -2.49 -2.32
CA GLY A 88 5.26 -1.75 -2.74
C GLY A 88 5.00 -0.27 -2.99
N HIS A 89 6.09 0.47 -3.00
CA HIS A 89 6.10 1.91 -3.29
C HIS A 89 7.38 2.30 -4.02
N THR A 90 7.24 3.16 -5.03
CA THR A 90 8.35 3.85 -5.68
C THR A 90 8.21 5.35 -5.45
N ARG A 91 9.28 5.98 -4.94
CA ARG A 91 9.25 7.35 -4.45
C ARG A 91 9.81 8.33 -5.49
N PHE A 92 9.05 9.40 -5.71
CA PHE A 92 9.55 10.66 -6.24
C PHE A 92 9.55 11.67 -5.08
N ALA A 93 10.73 12.03 -4.59
CA ALA A 93 10.89 12.83 -3.38
C ALA A 93 10.44 14.28 -3.61
N THR A 94 9.49 14.74 -2.79
CA THR A 94 9.04 16.15 -2.76
C THR A 94 9.38 16.82 -1.43
N HIS A 95 9.34 16.05 -0.33
CA HIS A 95 9.67 16.48 1.02
C HIS A 95 10.55 15.43 1.69
N GLY A 96 11.55 15.87 2.46
CA GLY A 96 12.50 14.99 3.14
C GLY A 96 13.47 14.30 2.18
N SER A 97 14.73 14.19 2.59
CA SER A 97 15.77 13.56 1.77
C SER A 97 15.52 12.06 1.61
N PRO A 98 15.63 11.47 0.41
CA PRO A 98 15.58 10.03 0.21
C PRO A 98 16.77 9.30 0.85
N ALA A 99 17.91 9.97 1.07
CA ALA A 99 19.06 9.41 1.78
C ALA A 99 18.75 9.09 3.27
N VAL A 100 17.76 9.76 3.85
CA VAL A 100 17.24 9.44 5.19
C VAL A 100 16.17 8.38 5.03
N ASN A 101 16.50 7.12 5.32
CA ASN A 101 15.62 6.00 5.02
C ASN A 101 14.27 6.05 5.76
N ASP A 102 14.19 6.73 6.90
CA ASP A 102 12.93 6.95 7.63
C ASP A 102 11.92 7.79 6.82
N ASN A 103 12.39 8.58 5.86
CA ASN A 103 11.56 9.34 4.93
C ASN A 103 11.00 8.49 3.78
N ASN A 104 11.55 7.28 3.57
CA ASN A 104 11.13 6.39 2.49
C ASN A 104 9.97 5.49 2.94
N HIS A 105 9.12 5.13 2.00
CA HIS A 105 7.99 4.22 2.27
C HIS A 105 8.45 2.75 2.30
N PRO A 106 7.78 1.92 3.10
CA PRO A 106 6.62 2.23 3.93
C PRO A 106 6.98 3.12 5.13
N ILE A 107 5.99 3.93 5.55
CA ILE A 107 6.07 4.72 6.78
C ILE A 107 5.38 3.94 7.90
N LEU A 108 6.11 3.76 9.01
CA LEU A 108 5.60 3.09 10.20
C LEU A 108 5.32 4.12 11.31
N ASP A 109 4.10 4.11 11.81
CA ASP A 109 3.74 4.74 13.09
C ASP A 109 2.88 3.74 13.88
N ALA A 110 3.57 2.81 14.55
CA ALA A 110 2.97 1.62 15.15
C ALA A 110 1.68 1.93 15.94
N PRO A 111 0.63 1.17 15.71
CA PRO A 111 0.54 -0.10 14.96
C PRO A 111 0.18 0.06 13.47
N ILE A 112 0.28 1.25 12.89
CA ILE A 112 -0.09 1.52 11.49
C ILE A 112 1.18 1.56 10.64
N ILE A 113 1.15 0.84 9.51
CA ILE A 113 2.17 0.88 8.46
C ILE A 113 1.48 1.13 7.12
N GLY A 114 2.13 1.88 6.24
CA GLY A 114 1.55 2.10 4.92
C GLY A 114 2.38 2.92 3.97
N VAL A 115 1.84 3.02 2.76
CA VAL A 115 2.39 3.80 1.65
C VAL A 115 1.41 4.90 1.23
N HIS A 116 1.95 5.98 0.69
CA HIS A 116 1.19 7.15 0.27
C HIS A 116 1.73 7.68 -1.06
N ASN A 117 0.83 7.95 -1.96
CA ASN A 117 1.08 8.70 -3.18
C ASN A 117 0.26 10.01 -3.13
N GLY A 118 0.92 11.13 -3.11
CA GLY A 118 0.26 12.43 -3.05
C GLY A 118 1.07 13.50 -2.31
N MET A 119 0.34 14.51 -1.83
CA MET A 119 0.91 15.61 -1.04
C MET A 119 -0.12 16.11 -0.03
N ILE A 120 0.17 15.94 1.26
CA ILE A 120 -0.69 16.43 2.34
C ILE A 120 -0.23 17.83 2.75
N ARG A 121 -0.94 18.84 2.28
CA ARG A 121 -0.56 20.27 2.46
C ARG A 121 -0.59 20.73 3.91
N ASN A 122 -1.44 20.12 4.74
CA ASN A 122 -1.58 20.49 6.15
C ASN A 122 -0.84 19.53 7.10
N HIS A 123 0.17 18.83 6.61
CA HIS A 123 0.92 17.82 7.39
C HIS A 123 1.59 18.39 8.65
N GLU A 124 2.13 19.61 8.61
CA GLU A 124 2.76 20.24 9.79
C GLU A 124 1.74 20.44 10.92
N ARG A 125 0.54 20.93 10.60
CA ARG A 125 -0.54 21.06 11.58
C ARG A 125 -0.97 19.72 12.16
N LEU A 126 -1.04 18.66 11.33
CA LEU A 126 -1.39 17.32 11.77
C LEU A 126 -0.26 16.70 12.61
N ASN A 127 0.99 16.86 12.21
CA ASN A 127 2.15 16.40 12.96
C ASN A 127 2.20 17.02 14.35
N THR A 128 1.98 18.33 14.46
CA THR A 128 1.88 19.02 15.75
C THR A 128 0.72 18.47 16.58
N ARG A 129 -0.47 18.34 15.97
CA ARG A 129 -1.67 17.84 16.65
C ARG A 129 -1.50 16.39 17.16
N TYR A 130 -0.85 15.54 16.38
CA TYR A 130 -0.68 14.12 16.69
C TYR A 130 0.71 13.79 17.28
N ARG A 131 1.52 14.82 17.57
CA ARG A 131 2.83 14.73 18.20
C ARG A 131 3.79 13.79 17.46
N LYS A 132 3.91 13.97 16.15
CA LYS A 132 4.84 13.25 15.29
C LYS A 132 5.89 14.21 14.76
N ALA A 133 7.16 13.97 15.10
CA ALA A 133 8.27 14.60 14.41
C ALA A 133 8.56 13.80 13.13
N ALA A 134 8.40 14.41 11.97
CA ALA A 134 8.70 13.78 10.68
C ALA A 134 8.90 14.84 9.61
N GLU A 135 9.82 14.57 8.70
CA GLU A 135 10.10 15.44 7.56
C GLU A 135 9.10 15.22 6.41
N VAL A 136 8.46 14.03 6.36
CA VAL A 136 7.56 13.66 5.26
C VAL A 136 6.10 13.81 5.67
N ASP A 137 5.31 14.30 4.74
CA ASP A 137 3.87 14.52 4.90
C ASP A 137 3.09 13.19 5.13
N SER A 138 3.60 12.09 4.58
CA SER A 138 3.02 10.76 4.74
C SER A 138 2.94 10.29 6.20
N ALA A 139 3.87 10.73 7.06
CA ALA A 139 3.85 10.41 8.48
C ALA A 139 2.61 10.98 9.19
N ALA A 140 2.09 12.12 8.74
CA ALA A 140 0.88 12.72 9.29
C ALA A 140 -0.36 11.81 9.07
N ILE A 141 -0.40 11.08 7.94
CA ILE A 141 -1.47 10.12 7.67
C ILE A 141 -1.42 8.96 8.66
N MET A 142 -0.23 8.36 8.84
CA MET A 142 -0.06 7.22 9.75
C MET A 142 -0.39 7.62 11.19
N SER A 143 0.03 8.82 11.62
CA SER A 143 -0.27 9.36 12.96
C SER A 143 -1.75 9.65 13.16
N LEU A 144 -2.43 10.20 12.16
CA LEU A 144 -3.88 10.38 12.18
C LEU A 144 -4.58 9.04 12.40
N LEU A 145 -4.26 8.05 11.58
CA LEU A 145 -4.90 6.74 11.65
C LEU A 145 -4.59 6.01 12.98
N ARG A 146 -3.35 6.09 13.48
CA ARG A 146 -2.96 5.55 14.79
C ARG A 146 -3.80 6.16 15.91
N VAL A 147 -3.91 7.47 15.96
CA VAL A 147 -4.65 8.16 17.02
C VAL A 147 -6.16 7.86 16.94
N LYS A 148 -6.72 7.84 15.73
CA LYS A 148 -8.15 7.58 15.52
C LYS A 148 -8.53 6.10 15.70
N SER A 149 -7.55 5.19 15.74
CA SER A 149 -7.75 3.76 16.03
C SER A 149 -7.09 3.33 17.35
N LYS A 150 -6.85 4.26 18.28
CA LYS A 150 -6.06 4.05 19.51
C LYS A 150 -6.46 2.81 20.32
N ASN A 151 -7.75 2.60 20.54
CA ASN A 151 -8.25 1.57 21.47
C ASN A 151 -8.72 0.29 20.79
N LYS A 152 -8.78 0.25 19.48
CA LYS A 152 -9.26 -0.90 18.68
C LYS A 152 -8.49 -0.96 17.35
N PRO A 153 -8.36 -2.15 16.76
CA PRO A 153 -7.86 -2.24 15.40
C PRO A 153 -8.63 -1.32 14.44
N MET A 154 -7.92 -0.80 13.45
CA MET A 154 -8.48 0.09 12.45
C MET A 154 -9.67 -0.54 11.73
N SER A 155 -10.67 0.24 11.44
CA SER A 155 -11.87 -0.15 10.71
C SER A 155 -12.09 0.72 9.49
N LEU A 156 -12.91 0.24 8.56
CA LEU A 156 -13.31 1.06 7.40
C LEU A 156 -14.01 2.36 7.82
N ALA A 157 -14.70 2.35 8.97
CA ALA A 157 -15.28 3.54 9.54
C ALA A 157 -14.21 4.54 10.03
N THR A 158 -13.08 4.04 10.54
CA THR A 158 -11.95 4.90 10.92
C THR A 158 -11.46 5.73 9.73
N LEU A 159 -11.28 5.09 8.56
CA LEU A 159 -10.88 5.81 7.34
C LEU A 159 -11.97 6.79 6.89
N SER A 160 -13.18 6.27 6.64
CA SER A 160 -14.30 7.05 6.12
C SER A 160 -14.60 8.32 6.95
N ASN A 161 -14.47 8.22 8.27
CA ASN A 161 -14.85 9.31 9.17
C ASN A 161 -13.72 10.31 9.44
N ASN A 162 -12.47 10.01 9.10
CA ASN A 162 -11.35 10.85 9.53
C ASN A 162 -10.41 11.31 8.41
N LEU A 163 -10.44 10.68 7.23
CA LEU A 163 -9.55 11.09 6.14
C LEU A 163 -9.88 12.48 5.56
N HIS A 164 -11.06 13.04 5.85
CA HIS A 164 -11.38 14.43 5.53
C HIS A 164 -10.48 15.46 6.24
N GLU A 165 -9.79 15.05 7.32
CA GLU A 165 -8.81 15.94 7.98
C GLU A 165 -7.57 16.19 7.10
N LEU A 166 -7.33 15.34 6.09
CA LEU A 166 -6.23 15.50 5.14
C LEU A 166 -6.58 16.53 4.07
N GLN A 167 -5.69 17.47 3.81
CA GLN A 167 -5.82 18.45 2.75
C GLN A 167 -4.80 18.19 1.64
N GLY A 168 -5.30 17.92 0.45
CA GLY A 168 -4.47 17.64 -0.73
C GLY A 168 -4.77 16.30 -1.38
N PRO A 169 -4.14 16.01 -2.54
CA PRO A 169 -4.33 14.76 -3.26
C PRO A 169 -3.66 13.61 -2.51
N PHE A 170 -4.34 12.47 -2.43
CA PHE A 170 -3.77 11.24 -1.87
C PHE A 170 -4.34 9.96 -2.48
N ALA A 171 -3.52 8.93 -2.46
CA ALA A 171 -3.89 7.53 -2.47
C ALA A 171 -3.03 6.82 -1.42
N ILE A 172 -3.62 5.93 -0.64
CA ILE A 172 -2.94 5.18 0.43
C ILE A 172 -3.27 3.70 0.38
N ALA A 173 -2.31 2.88 0.78
CA ALA A 173 -2.51 1.48 1.15
C ALA A 173 -1.87 1.27 2.52
N VAL A 174 -2.66 0.85 3.50
CA VAL A 174 -2.23 0.78 4.91
C VAL A 174 -2.69 -0.51 5.57
N ALA A 175 -1.91 -0.99 6.53
CA ALA A 175 -2.24 -2.12 7.39
C ALA A 175 -2.16 -1.73 8.87
N ASP A 176 -2.93 -2.45 9.69
CA ASP A 176 -2.89 -2.37 11.15
C ASP A 176 -2.32 -3.69 11.68
N THR A 177 -1.14 -3.64 12.32
CA THR A 177 -0.45 -4.82 12.81
C THR A 177 -1.25 -5.60 13.87
N ARG A 178 -2.24 -4.95 14.51
CA ARG A 178 -3.13 -5.60 15.49
C ARG A 178 -4.20 -6.48 14.84
N LYS A 179 -4.43 -6.34 13.51
CA LYS A 179 -5.41 -7.10 12.75
C LYS A 179 -4.95 -7.30 11.30
N PRO A 180 -3.95 -8.16 11.08
CA PRO A 180 -3.29 -8.33 9.78
C PRO A 180 -4.04 -9.28 8.83
N ASP A 181 -5.39 -9.32 8.90
CA ASP A 181 -6.26 -10.15 8.04
C ASP A 181 -6.80 -9.40 6.81
N GLY A 182 -6.21 -8.25 6.50
CA GLY A 182 -6.54 -7.41 5.36
C GLY A 182 -5.84 -6.07 5.40
N ILE A 183 -5.88 -5.37 4.30
CA ILE A 183 -5.36 -4.01 4.17
C ILE A 183 -6.53 -3.03 3.95
N PHE A 184 -6.24 -1.77 4.15
CA PHE A 184 -7.16 -0.68 3.86
C PHE A 184 -6.58 0.18 2.75
N MET A 185 -7.42 0.56 1.81
CA MET A 185 -7.07 1.51 0.76
C MET A 185 -8.03 2.68 0.76
N ALA A 186 -7.52 3.85 0.45
CA ALA A 186 -8.32 5.04 0.25
C ALA A 186 -7.66 5.96 -0.77
N ARG A 187 -8.48 6.70 -1.50
CA ARG A 187 -8.02 7.73 -2.42
C ARG A 187 -9.04 8.86 -2.53
N ASN A 188 -8.54 10.04 -2.86
CA ASN A 188 -9.36 11.07 -3.45
C ASN A 188 -9.06 11.21 -4.96
N THR A 189 -8.19 12.10 -5.38
CA THR A 189 -7.90 12.34 -6.81
C THR A 189 -6.84 11.42 -7.40
N ASN A 190 -5.84 10.99 -6.61
CA ASN A 190 -4.75 10.15 -7.13
C ASN A 190 -5.26 8.77 -7.56
N PRO A 191 -4.87 8.27 -8.73
CA PRO A 191 -5.44 7.05 -9.27
C PRO A 191 -4.96 5.79 -8.53
N VAL A 192 -5.85 4.80 -8.46
CA VAL A 192 -5.56 3.41 -8.12
C VAL A 192 -6.35 2.53 -9.06
N LYS A 193 -5.67 1.61 -9.71
CA LYS A 193 -6.19 0.60 -10.62
C LYS A 193 -6.04 -0.78 -10.01
N PHE A 194 -6.97 -1.65 -10.32
CA PHE A 194 -6.99 -3.04 -9.92
C PHE A 194 -7.06 -3.96 -11.13
N PHE A 195 -6.43 -5.11 -11.02
CA PHE A 195 -6.61 -6.26 -11.89
C PHE A 195 -6.87 -7.50 -11.04
N ARG A 196 -7.86 -8.31 -11.42
CA ARG A 196 -8.26 -9.48 -10.64
C ARG A 196 -8.04 -10.76 -11.40
N GLU A 197 -7.25 -11.65 -10.83
CA GLU A 197 -7.11 -13.04 -11.25
C GLU A 197 -7.96 -13.93 -10.35
N ARG A 198 -9.15 -14.28 -10.85
CA ARG A 198 -10.15 -15.00 -10.03
C ARG A 198 -9.71 -16.39 -9.64
N ASP A 199 -9.19 -17.14 -10.61
CA ASP A 199 -8.81 -18.54 -10.42
C ASP A 199 -7.59 -18.67 -9.51
N ALA A 200 -6.63 -17.77 -9.63
CA ALA A 200 -5.48 -17.68 -8.72
C ALA A 200 -5.82 -17.03 -7.36
N GLY A 201 -7.01 -16.42 -7.24
CA GLY A 201 -7.41 -15.71 -6.02
C GLY A 201 -6.50 -14.54 -5.68
N LEU A 202 -6.14 -13.74 -6.69
CA LEU A 202 -5.26 -12.58 -6.58
C LEU A 202 -6.00 -11.30 -6.96
N LEU A 203 -5.70 -10.23 -6.26
CA LEU A 203 -6.13 -8.88 -6.60
C LEU A 203 -4.90 -7.98 -6.64
N TRP A 204 -4.38 -7.76 -7.82
CA TRP A 204 -3.30 -6.84 -8.10
C TRP A 204 -3.78 -5.40 -8.11
N PHE A 205 -2.92 -4.48 -7.72
CA PHE A 205 -3.21 -3.06 -7.84
C PHE A 205 -1.94 -2.25 -8.13
N ALA A 206 -2.12 -1.16 -8.85
CA ALA A 206 -1.07 -0.17 -9.08
C ALA A 206 -1.67 1.23 -9.27
N SER A 207 -0.83 2.24 -9.30
CA SER A 207 -1.24 3.61 -9.57
C SER A 207 -1.89 3.76 -10.95
N THR A 208 -1.45 3.00 -11.96
CA THR A 208 -2.01 3.06 -13.32
C THR A 208 -2.16 1.68 -13.94
N SER A 209 -2.96 1.57 -15.01
CA SER A 209 -3.17 0.33 -15.75
C SER A 209 -1.91 -0.10 -16.51
N GLU A 210 -1.12 0.86 -16.98
CA GLU A 210 0.11 0.62 -17.72
C GLU A 210 1.13 -0.09 -16.82
N ILE A 211 1.27 0.32 -15.55
CA ILE A 211 2.14 -0.38 -14.59
C ILE A 211 1.70 -1.83 -14.40
N LEU A 212 0.39 -2.11 -14.30
CA LEU A 212 -0.13 -3.47 -14.21
C LEU A 212 0.15 -4.27 -15.50
N ASN A 213 0.00 -3.64 -16.65
CA ASN A 213 0.31 -4.29 -17.92
C ASN A 213 1.79 -4.60 -18.07
N ASP A 214 2.65 -3.63 -17.80
CA ASP A 214 4.10 -3.76 -17.99
C ASP A 214 4.73 -4.72 -16.97
N GLY A 215 4.21 -4.74 -15.74
CA GLY A 215 4.73 -5.59 -14.66
C GLY A 215 4.24 -7.03 -14.71
N ILE A 216 2.94 -7.26 -14.96
CA ILE A 216 2.32 -8.58 -14.85
C ILE A 216 1.50 -8.99 -16.08
N GLY A 217 1.61 -8.27 -17.19
CA GLY A 217 0.86 -8.57 -18.40
C GLY A 217 -0.66 -8.38 -18.28
N ALA A 218 -1.13 -7.64 -17.27
CA ALA A 218 -2.57 -7.42 -17.07
C ALA A 218 -3.18 -6.62 -18.23
N PRO A 219 -4.19 -7.14 -18.96
CA PRO A 219 -4.82 -6.40 -20.02
C PRO A 219 -5.43 -5.09 -19.49
N VAL A 220 -5.08 -3.96 -20.13
CA VAL A 220 -5.50 -2.61 -19.67
C VAL A 220 -7.04 -2.49 -19.63
N ASP A 221 -7.73 -3.08 -20.61
CA ASP A 221 -9.19 -3.09 -20.71
C ASP A 221 -9.88 -3.93 -19.62
N LYS A 222 -9.15 -4.84 -18.96
CA LYS A 222 -9.64 -5.65 -17.84
C LYS A 222 -9.34 -5.02 -16.48
N THR A 223 -8.60 -3.92 -16.44
CA THR A 223 -8.37 -3.19 -15.19
C THR A 223 -9.60 -2.36 -14.83
N PHE A 224 -9.78 -2.12 -13.52
CA PHE A 224 -10.85 -1.26 -13.02
C PHE A 224 -10.34 -0.27 -11.97
N SER A 225 -11.02 0.88 -11.88
CA SER A 225 -10.59 1.96 -10.99
C SER A 225 -11.22 1.84 -9.61
N MET A 226 -10.46 2.21 -8.58
CA MET A 226 -11.03 2.60 -7.31
C MET A 226 -11.81 3.93 -7.50
N PRO A 227 -13.05 4.08 -7.02
CA PRO A 227 -13.76 5.36 -7.07
C PRO A 227 -13.01 6.46 -6.31
N ALA A 228 -13.09 7.71 -6.81
CA ALA A 228 -12.57 8.86 -6.09
C ALA A 228 -13.36 9.11 -4.80
N ASP A 229 -12.73 9.69 -3.78
CA ASP A 229 -13.31 10.01 -2.47
C ASP A 229 -13.90 8.81 -1.74
N HIS A 230 -13.30 7.64 -1.96
CA HIS A 230 -13.72 6.39 -1.32
C HIS A 230 -12.56 5.69 -0.61
N CYS A 231 -12.96 4.83 0.31
CA CYS A 231 -12.08 3.86 0.96
C CYS A 231 -12.69 2.45 0.89
N CYS A 232 -11.84 1.44 0.98
CA CYS A 232 -12.24 0.05 1.06
C CYS A 232 -11.31 -0.72 2.01
N ARG A 233 -11.79 -1.89 2.47
CA ARG A 233 -10.94 -2.90 3.09
C ARG A 233 -10.84 -4.09 2.16
N ILE A 234 -9.63 -4.59 1.98
CA ILE A 234 -9.34 -5.74 1.14
C ILE A 234 -8.88 -6.87 2.04
N ASP A 235 -9.72 -7.87 2.17
CA ASP A 235 -9.47 -9.15 2.82
C ASP A 235 -9.77 -10.29 1.82
N SER A 236 -9.62 -11.54 2.23
CA SER A 236 -9.86 -12.70 1.36
C SER A 236 -11.24 -12.69 0.70
N LYS A 237 -12.27 -12.19 1.39
CA LYS A 237 -13.63 -12.08 0.81
C LYS A 237 -13.69 -11.02 -0.28
N ALA A 238 -13.01 -9.91 -0.08
CA ALA A 238 -12.92 -8.83 -1.07
C ALA A 238 -12.09 -9.23 -2.28
N VAL A 239 -11.02 -10.04 -2.08
CA VAL A 239 -10.23 -10.62 -3.17
C VAL A 239 -11.08 -11.57 -4.02
N ALA A 240 -11.84 -12.46 -3.40
CA ALA A 240 -12.70 -13.41 -4.12
C ALA A 240 -13.93 -12.76 -4.79
N GLY A 241 -14.45 -11.69 -4.20
CA GLY A 241 -15.74 -11.10 -4.56
C GLY A 241 -15.66 -9.68 -5.12
N LYS A 242 -16.60 -8.85 -4.73
CA LYS A 242 -16.64 -7.43 -5.08
C LYS A 242 -16.04 -6.58 -3.97
N LEU A 243 -15.25 -5.58 -4.34
CA LEU A 243 -14.81 -4.55 -3.41
C LEU A 243 -16.02 -3.73 -2.95
N LYS A 244 -16.13 -3.57 -1.63
CA LYS A 244 -17.15 -2.70 -1.02
C LYS A 244 -16.49 -1.38 -0.69
N TYR A 245 -16.95 -0.33 -1.36
CA TYR A 245 -16.48 1.02 -1.16
C TYR A 245 -17.34 1.78 -0.16
N ARG A 246 -16.72 2.66 0.59
CA ARG A 246 -17.37 3.60 1.48
C ARG A 246 -16.83 5.00 1.18
N SER A 247 -17.73 5.97 1.04
CA SER A 247 -17.36 7.37 0.83
C SER A 247 -16.58 7.91 2.02
N ILE A 248 -15.53 8.68 1.74
CA ILE A 248 -14.86 9.50 2.74
C ILE A 248 -15.83 10.64 3.05
N LYS A 249 -16.19 10.81 4.33
CA LYS A 249 -17.09 11.89 4.74
C LYS A 249 -16.44 13.23 4.46
N SER A 250 -17.24 14.19 4.00
CA SER A 250 -16.80 15.58 3.89
C SER A 250 -16.58 16.19 5.27
N SER A 251 -15.82 17.28 5.31
CA SER A 251 -15.64 18.09 6.53
C SER A 251 -16.80 19.03 6.77
N ASP A 252 -17.82 19.03 5.92
CA ASP A 252 -18.97 19.90 6.10
C ASP A 252 -19.84 19.45 7.28
N PRO A 253 -20.29 20.40 8.09
CA PRO A 253 -21.07 20.15 9.31
C PRO A 253 -22.42 19.52 9.05
#